data_cfca4a3c8b313fdbd00584a765beb738
#
_entry.id   cfca4a3c8b313fdbd00584a765beb738
#
_cell.length_a   1.000
_cell.length_b   1.000
_cell.length_c   1.000
_cell.angle_alpha   90.00
_cell.angle_beta   90.00
_cell.angle_gamma   90.00
#
_symmetry.space_group_name_H-M   'P 1'
#
loop_
_entity.id
_entity.type
_entity.pdbx_description
1 polymer ?
#
loop_
_entity_poly.entity_id
_entity_poly.type
_entity_poly.pdbx_seq_one_letter_code
_entity_poly.pdbx_strand_id
1 'polypeptide(L)'
;GVPFVSRGDKSGTHVKEMDIWQAAGIQPAGAWYEVYADGAKGNKATTLYTDKKQAYTLMDRATWLTLKDTVKVVPLVENDPIMLNLIAIIRVNPDKFPQVHKDAALKFADWLVGDEAQTIIRDFGKDKYGQPLFFPNSDQWNAKHGK
;
A
#
# COMPACT_ATOMS: atom_id res chain seq x y z
N GLY A 1 17.80 -18.52 -11.15
CA GLY A 1 17.66 -17.19 -10.54
C GLY A 1 16.84 -17.27 -9.27
N VAL A 2 16.85 -16.24 -8.45
CA VAL A 2 16.02 -16.16 -7.24
C VAL A 2 14.56 -15.96 -7.66
N PRO A 3 13.60 -16.71 -7.09
CA PRO A 3 12.20 -16.58 -7.48
C PRO A 3 11.60 -15.26 -7.02
N PHE A 4 10.57 -14.81 -7.74
CA PHE A 4 9.70 -13.71 -7.36
C PHE A 4 8.30 -14.24 -7.05
N VAL A 5 7.74 -13.85 -5.91
CA VAL A 5 6.39 -14.23 -5.47
C VAL A 5 5.44 -13.07 -5.66
N SER A 6 4.46 -13.27 -6.54
CA SER A 6 3.36 -12.32 -6.78
C SER A 6 2.14 -12.66 -5.94
N ARG A 7 1.40 -11.63 -5.50
CA ARG A 7 0.08 -11.83 -4.91
C ARG A 7 -0.95 -12.40 -5.90
N GLY A 8 -0.91 -11.99 -7.16
CA GLY A 8 -1.78 -12.48 -8.24
C GLY A 8 -3.29 -12.27 -8.05
N ASP A 9 -3.71 -11.44 -7.09
CA ASP A 9 -5.11 -11.32 -6.61
C ASP A 9 -5.83 -10.06 -7.11
N LYS A 10 -5.22 -9.31 -8.04
CA LYS A 10 -5.73 -8.04 -8.58
C LYS A 10 -5.92 -6.93 -7.51
N SER A 11 -5.31 -7.07 -6.34
CA SER A 11 -5.25 -6.00 -5.34
C SER A 11 -4.38 -4.82 -5.81
N GLY A 12 -4.42 -3.70 -5.08
CA GLY A 12 -3.56 -2.54 -5.37
C GLY A 12 -2.06 -2.91 -5.40
N THR A 13 -1.60 -3.79 -4.52
CA THR A 13 -0.21 -4.29 -4.54
C THR A 13 0.09 -5.07 -5.81
N HIS A 14 -0.81 -5.97 -6.25
CA HIS A 14 -0.61 -6.71 -7.49
C HIS A 14 -0.69 -5.80 -8.72
N VAL A 15 -1.61 -4.84 -8.76
CA VAL A 15 -1.68 -3.86 -9.86
C VAL A 15 -0.37 -3.06 -9.92
N LYS A 16 0.13 -2.58 -8.80
CA LYS A 16 1.41 -1.86 -8.74
C LYS A 16 2.60 -2.71 -9.19
N GLU A 17 2.62 -3.99 -8.82
CA GLU A 17 3.63 -4.94 -9.30
C GLU A 17 3.62 -5.03 -10.83
N MET A 18 2.43 -5.18 -11.43
CA MET A 18 2.29 -5.26 -12.88
C MET A 18 2.70 -3.96 -13.59
N ASP A 19 2.40 -2.79 -12.99
CA ASP A 19 2.86 -1.49 -13.51
C ASP A 19 4.40 -1.41 -13.54
N ILE A 20 5.07 -1.91 -12.50
CA ILE A 20 6.54 -1.94 -12.43
C ILE A 20 7.12 -2.88 -13.49
N TRP A 21 6.57 -4.08 -13.67
CA TRP A 21 6.99 -5.00 -14.71
C TRP A 21 6.82 -4.41 -16.10
N GLN A 22 5.67 -3.76 -16.33
CA GLN A 22 5.41 -3.08 -17.61
C GLN A 22 6.42 -1.94 -17.85
N ALA A 23 6.70 -1.12 -16.85
CA ALA A 23 7.68 -0.04 -16.97
C ALA A 23 9.10 -0.54 -17.25
N ALA A 24 9.44 -1.73 -16.72
CA ALA A 24 10.71 -2.39 -16.97
C ALA A 24 10.77 -3.10 -18.33
N GLY A 25 9.66 -3.15 -19.09
CA GLY A 25 9.58 -3.91 -20.34
C GLY A 25 9.66 -5.42 -20.16
N ILE A 26 9.33 -5.93 -18.96
CA ILE A 26 9.40 -7.34 -18.61
C ILE A 26 8.00 -7.91 -18.53
N GLN A 27 7.75 -9.02 -19.20
CA GLN A 27 6.55 -9.83 -19.01
C GLN A 27 6.86 -10.94 -17.99
N PRO A 28 6.38 -10.86 -16.74
CA PRO A 28 6.72 -11.84 -15.73
C PRO A 28 6.08 -13.20 -16.04
N ALA A 29 6.91 -14.20 -16.25
CA ALA A 29 6.47 -15.57 -16.58
C ALA A 29 7.59 -16.59 -16.35
N GLY A 30 7.24 -17.86 -16.33
CA GLY A 30 8.21 -18.97 -16.21
C GLY A 30 8.54 -19.34 -14.76
N ALA A 31 9.53 -20.19 -14.58
CA ALA A 31 9.84 -20.82 -13.29
C ALA A 31 10.30 -19.88 -12.17
N TRP A 32 10.72 -18.66 -12.51
CA TRP A 32 11.17 -17.67 -11.54
C TRP A 32 10.01 -16.80 -11.01
N TYR A 33 8.85 -16.81 -11.65
CA TYR A 33 7.68 -16.00 -11.27
C TYR A 33 6.57 -16.90 -10.77
N GLU A 34 6.32 -16.83 -9.48
CA GLU A 34 5.33 -17.66 -8.80
C GLU A 34 4.14 -16.82 -8.35
N VAL A 35 2.95 -17.14 -8.84
CA VAL A 35 1.70 -16.57 -8.32
C VAL A 35 1.30 -17.36 -7.08
N TYR A 36 1.30 -16.69 -5.92
CA TYR A 36 0.98 -17.32 -4.66
C TYR A 36 -0.51 -17.70 -4.60
N ALA A 37 -0.83 -18.98 -4.43
CA ALA A 37 -2.20 -19.49 -4.43
C ALA A 37 -3.08 -18.82 -3.35
N ASP A 38 -2.50 -18.47 -2.21
CA ASP A 38 -3.17 -17.79 -1.10
C ASP A 38 -2.95 -16.26 -1.11
N GLY A 39 -2.56 -15.65 -2.20
CA GLY A 39 -2.26 -14.21 -2.30
C GLY A 39 -3.43 -13.31 -1.90
N ALA A 40 -4.66 -13.78 -2.11
CA ALA A 40 -5.89 -13.08 -1.67
C ALA A 40 -6.00 -12.93 -0.13
N LYS A 41 -5.20 -13.67 0.66
CA LYS A 41 -5.08 -13.49 2.11
C LYS A 41 -4.29 -12.22 2.49
N GLY A 42 -3.73 -11.53 1.52
CA GLY A 42 -3.14 -10.20 1.66
C GLY A 42 -1.61 -10.18 1.82
N ASN A 43 -1.08 -8.95 1.96
CA ASN A 43 0.36 -8.70 2.00
C ASN A 43 1.08 -9.48 3.10
N LYS A 44 0.51 -9.58 4.30
CA LYS A 44 1.11 -10.34 5.40
C LYS A 44 1.35 -11.81 5.04
N ALA A 45 0.33 -12.50 4.50
CA ALA A 45 0.43 -13.90 4.11
C ALA A 45 1.47 -14.11 3.00
N THR A 46 1.45 -13.22 1.99
CA THR A 46 2.42 -13.25 0.89
C THR A 46 3.85 -13.04 1.38
N THR A 47 4.07 -12.08 2.30
CA THR A 47 5.39 -11.82 2.88
C THR A 47 5.94 -13.04 3.62
N LEU A 48 5.13 -13.66 4.48
CA LEU A 48 5.53 -14.86 5.22
C LEU A 48 5.84 -16.03 4.29
N TYR A 49 5.12 -16.16 3.20
CA TYR A 49 5.39 -17.16 2.16
C TYR A 49 6.70 -16.87 1.43
N THR A 50 6.91 -15.62 1.02
CA THR A 50 8.12 -15.14 0.37
C THR A 50 9.36 -15.39 1.22
N ASP A 51 9.27 -15.12 2.52
CA ASP A 51 10.35 -15.35 3.48
C ASP A 51 10.76 -16.83 3.53
N LYS A 52 9.78 -17.74 3.60
CA LYS A 52 10.04 -19.19 3.57
C LYS A 52 10.68 -19.64 2.25
N LYS A 53 10.33 -19.02 1.16
CA LYS A 53 10.87 -19.32 -0.19
C LYS A 53 12.22 -18.66 -0.45
N GLN A 54 12.67 -17.75 0.40
CA GLN A 54 13.85 -16.92 0.16
C GLN A 54 13.77 -16.20 -1.20
N ALA A 55 12.62 -15.62 -1.48
CA ALA A 55 12.26 -15.03 -2.75
C ALA A 55 12.15 -13.50 -2.68
N TYR A 56 11.94 -12.85 -3.81
CA TYR A 56 11.55 -11.45 -3.92
C TYR A 56 10.03 -11.31 -3.94
N THR A 57 9.53 -10.16 -3.54
CA THR A 57 8.12 -9.77 -3.68
C THR A 57 7.98 -8.25 -3.62
N LEU A 58 6.82 -7.75 -4.04
CA LEU A 58 6.39 -6.38 -3.79
C LEU A 58 5.40 -6.36 -2.62
N MET A 59 5.57 -5.42 -1.69
CA MET A 59 4.63 -5.19 -0.61
C MET A 59 4.61 -3.72 -0.19
N ASP A 60 3.60 -3.31 0.57
CA ASP A 60 3.60 -2.01 1.22
C ASP A 60 4.54 -1.98 2.43
N ARG A 61 5.13 -0.80 2.64
CA ARG A 61 6.09 -0.57 3.73
C ARG A 61 5.46 -0.77 5.11
N ALA A 62 4.20 -0.40 5.29
CA ALA A 62 3.50 -0.56 6.56
C ALA A 62 3.40 -2.03 6.96
N THR A 63 3.06 -2.91 6.02
CA THR A 63 3.06 -4.37 6.27
C THR A 63 4.44 -4.86 6.68
N TRP A 64 5.51 -4.48 5.94
CA TRP A 64 6.87 -4.89 6.29
C TRP A 64 7.26 -4.45 7.71
N LEU A 65 6.98 -3.19 8.08
CA LEU A 65 7.26 -2.69 9.43
C LEU A 65 6.58 -3.51 10.53
N THR A 66 5.39 -4.05 10.28
CA THR A 66 4.70 -4.92 11.25
C THR A 66 5.32 -6.31 11.35
N LEU A 67 6.11 -6.73 10.38
CA LEU A 67 6.68 -8.09 10.27
C LEU A 67 8.21 -8.12 10.42
N LYS A 68 8.89 -6.98 10.38
CA LYS A 68 10.36 -6.88 10.31
C LYS A 68 11.12 -7.72 11.35
N ASP A 69 10.53 -7.89 12.53
CA ASP A 69 11.13 -8.66 13.62
C ASP A 69 10.80 -10.18 13.56
N THR A 70 9.98 -10.59 12.58
CA THR A 70 9.54 -11.97 12.39
C THR A 70 9.96 -12.60 11.08
N VAL A 71 10.39 -11.81 10.10
CA VAL A 71 10.84 -12.25 8.78
C VAL A 71 12.29 -11.85 8.53
N LYS A 72 12.95 -12.57 7.63
CA LYS A 72 14.32 -12.27 7.19
C LYS A 72 14.37 -11.41 5.93
N VAL A 73 13.26 -11.31 5.20
CA VAL A 73 13.17 -10.43 4.02
C VAL A 73 13.36 -8.98 4.44
N VAL A 74 14.16 -8.26 3.65
CA VAL A 74 14.48 -6.84 3.88
C VAL A 74 14.11 -6.02 2.64
N PRO A 75 13.74 -4.74 2.79
CA PRO A 75 13.56 -3.85 1.64
C PRO A 75 14.88 -3.68 0.90
N LEU A 76 14.86 -3.92 -0.40
CA LEU A 76 16.02 -3.72 -1.28
C LEU A 76 15.90 -2.41 -2.07
N VAL A 77 14.66 -2.03 -2.42
CA VAL A 77 14.35 -0.80 -3.14
C VAL A 77 13.17 -0.12 -2.44
N GLU A 78 13.35 1.15 -2.08
CA GLU A 78 12.34 2.02 -1.49
C GLU A 78 12.42 3.42 -2.12
N ASN A 79 11.38 4.21 -1.94
CA ASN A 79 11.32 5.63 -2.32
C ASN A 79 11.46 5.92 -3.83
N ASP A 80 11.29 4.93 -4.70
CA ASP A 80 11.16 5.20 -6.13
C ASP A 80 9.77 5.78 -6.42
N PRO A 81 9.67 6.84 -7.26
CA PRO A 81 8.38 7.46 -7.60
C PRO A 81 7.33 6.48 -8.15
N ILE A 82 7.75 5.44 -8.91
CA ILE A 82 6.83 4.42 -9.42
C ILE A 82 6.17 3.61 -8.30
N MET A 83 6.81 3.51 -7.14
CA MET A 83 6.30 2.78 -5.97
C MET A 83 5.32 3.60 -5.11
N LEU A 84 5.09 4.86 -5.44
CA LEU A 84 4.18 5.71 -4.67
C LEU A 84 2.77 5.10 -4.65
N ASN A 85 2.27 4.84 -3.44
CA ASN A 85 0.95 4.27 -3.19
C ASN A 85 0.04 5.35 -2.59
N LEU A 86 -0.72 6.03 -3.45
CA LEU A 86 -1.67 7.05 -3.04
C LEU A 86 -2.97 6.42 -2.58
N ILE A 87 -3.42 6.82 -1.39
CA ILE A 87 -4.74 6.43 -0.85
C ILE A 87 -5.69 7.61 -1.08
N ALA A 88 -6.80 7.34 -1.76
CA ALA A 88 -7.81 8.34 -2.04
C ALA A 88 -9.11 8.06 -1.28
N ILE A 89 -9.81 9.12 -0.87
CA ILE A 89 -11.18 9.01 -0.38
C ILE A 89 -12.16 9.27 -1.53
N ILE A 90 -13.04 8.32 -1.77
CA ILE A 90 -14.03 8.38 -2.86
C ILE A 90 -15.42 8.26 -2.25
N ARG A 91 -16.24 9.31 -2.41
CA ARG A 91 -17.62 9.30 -1.95
C ARG A 91 -18.55 8.62 -2.97
N VAL A 92 -19.49 7.85 -2.47
CA VAL A 92 -20.56 7.29 -3.33
C VAL A 92 -21.45 8.42 -3.86
N ASN A 93 -21.78 8.36 -5.16
CA ASN A 93 -22.62 9.38 -5.80
C ASN A 93 -24.07 9.28 -5.28
N PRO A 94 -24.58 10.29 -4.58
CA PRO A 94 -25.94 10.28 -4.03
C PRO A 94 -27.06 10.34 -5.10
N ASP A 95 -26.76 10.87 -6.28
CA ASP A 95 -27.75 10.93 -7.37
C ASP A 95 -28.04 9.54 -7.96
N LYS A 96 -27.02 8.65 -7.91
CA LYS A 96 -27.17 7.24 -8.32
C LYS A 96 -27.64 6.34 -7.18
N PHE A 97 -27.34 6.70 -5.95
CA PHE A 97 -27.62 5.90 -4.74
C PHE A 97 -28.22 6.79 -3.65
N PRO A 98 -29.51 7.15 -3.75
CA PRO A 98 -30.14 8.13 -2.84
C PRO A 98 -30.18 7.70 -1.39
N GLN A 99 -30.01 6.41 -1.08
CA GLN A 99 -29.98 5.86 0.27
C GLN A 99 -28.70 6.14 1.04
N VAL A 100 -27.65 6.72 0.41
CA VAL A 100 -26.39 7.01 1.10
C VAL A 100 -26.51 8.24 2.01
N HIS A 101 -25.79 8.21 3.12
CA HIS A 101 -25.71 9.33 4.07
C HIS A 101 -24.75 10.42 3.54
N LYS A 102 -25.21 11.17 2.53
CA LYS A 102 -24.43 12.18 1.80
C LYS A 102 -23.69 13.14 2.73
N ASP A 103 -24.40 13.75 3.68
CA ASP A 103 -23.84 14.78 4.56
C ASP A 103 -22.81 14.21 5.54
N ALA A 104 -23.06 13.02 6.06
CA ALA A 104 -22.10 12.33 6.90
C ALA A 104 -20.83 11.95 6.13
N ALA A 105 -20.98 11.45 4.91
CA ALA A 105 -19.86 11.11 4.03
C ALA A 105 -19.03 12.36 3.67
N LEU A 106 -19.68 13.49 3.45
CA LEU A 106 -19.01 14.76 3.18
C LEU A 106 -18.20 15.21 4.40
N LYS A 107 -18.83 15.27 5.58
CA LYS A 107 -18.15 15.66 6.83
C LYS A 107 -16.94 14.77 7.13
N PHE A 108 -17.08 13.46 6.91
CA PHE A 108 -15.97 12.53 7.13
C PHE A 108 -14.84 12.75 6.11
N ALA A 109 -15.17 12.98 4.83
CA ALA A 109 -14.18 13.26 3.80
C ALA A 109 -13.42 14.56 4.09
N ASP A 110 -14.14 15.63 4.49
CA ASP A 110 -13.55 16.92 4.82
C ASP A 110 -12.65 16.83 6.06
N TRP A 111 -13.08 16.08 7.09
CA TRP A 111 -12.26 15.82 8.26
C TRP A 111 -10.99 15.04 7.90
N LEU A 112 -11.11 14.00 7.06
CA LEU A 112 -9.97 13.13 6.71
C LEU A 112 -8.87 13.89 5.95
N VAL A 113 -9.24 14.88 5.12
CA VAL A 113 -8.24 15.72 4.41
C VAL A 113 -7.77 16.93 5.24
N GLY A 114 -8.43 17.18 6.36
CA GLY A 114 -8.11 18.29 7.27
C GLY A 114 -6.91 18.02 8.17
N ASP A 115 -6.45 19.05 8.82
CA ASP A 115 -5.21 19.09 9.63
C ASP A 115 -5.19 18.07 10.78
N GLU A 116 -6.34 17.89 11.44
CA GLU A 116 -6.47 16.95 12.57
C GLU A 116 -6.20 15.51 12.13
N ALA A 117 -6.93 15.02 11.11
CA ALA A 117 -6.76 13.67 10.62
C ALA A 117 -5.38 13.45 9.97
N GLN A 118 -4.88 14.44 9.25
CA GLN A 118 -3.55 14.36 8.64
C GLN A 118 -2.44 14.34 9.70
N THR A 119 -2.62 15.00 10.84
CA THR A 119 -1.71 14.89 12.00
C THR A 119 -1.73 13.48 12.59
N ILE A 120 -2.91 12.88 12.75
CA ILE A 120 -3.04 11.49 13.19
C ILE A 120 -2.33 10.54 12.21
N ILE A 121 -2.51 10.73 10.90
CA ILE A 121 -1.84 9.94 9.85
C ILE A 121 -0.32 10.08 9.96
N ARG A 122 0.19 11.32 10.14
CA ARG A 122 1.63 11.59 10.29
C ARG A 122 2.24 10.85 11.46
N ASP A 123 1.51 10.72 12.56
CA ASP A 123 2.05 10.20 13.81
C ASP A 123 1.73 8.71 14.01
N PHE A 124 0.79 8.17 13.23
CA PHE A 124 0.35 6.78 13.37
C PHE A 124 1.49 5.78 13.18
N GLY A 125 1.74 5.00 14.21
CA GLY A 125 2.76 3.95 14.22
C GLY A 125 4.14 4.38 14.71
N LYS A 126 4.42 5.68 14.88
CA LYS A 126 5.74 6.17 15.33
C LYS A 126 6.18 5.57 16.66
N ASP A 127 5.29 5.53 17.65
CA ASP A 127 5.60 5.00 18.99
C ASP A 127 5.98 3.53 18.95
N LYS A 128 5.32 2.77 18.08
CA LYS A 128 5.52 1.32 18.00
C LYS A 128 6.65 0.91 17.07
N TYR A 129 6.83 1.60 15.95
CA TYR A 129 7.76 1.19 14.88
C TYR A 129 8.94 2.14 14.69
N GLY A 130 9.01 3.24 15.47
CA GLY A 130 10.03 4.28 15.36
C GLY A 130 9.86 5.18 14.13
N GLN A 131 8.80 4.98 13.34
CA GLN A 131 8.48 5.72 12.13
C GLN A 131 7.00 5.58 11.76
N PRO A 132 6.43 6.55 11.00
CA PRO A 132 5.03 6.48 10.62
C PRO A 132 4.78 5.35 9.62
N LEU A 133 3.57 4.76 9.70
CA LEU A 133 3.11 3.78 8.71
C LEU A 133 2.57 4.45 7.45
N PHE A 134 2.05 5.66 7.57
CA PHE A 134 1.47 6.45 6.48
C PHE A 134 1.99 7.88 6.52
N PHE A 135 1.84 8.59 5.42
CA PHE A 135 2.28 9.98 5.29
C PHE A 135 1.09 10.86 4.90
N PRO A 136 0.94 12.04 5.54
CA PRO A 136 -0.07 13.00 5.13
C PRO A 136 0.21 13.47 3.70
N ASN A 137 -0.87 13.62 2.91
CA ASN A 137 -0.74 14.05 1.52
C ASN A 137 -2.02 14.72 0.98
N SER A 138 -2.85 15.31 1.84
CA SER A 138 -3.96 16.12 1.34
C SER A 138 -3.46 17.47 0.83
N ASP A 139 -4.20 18.08 -0.12
CA ASP A 139 -3.87 19.41 -0.64
C ASP A 139 -3.86 20.47 0.47
N GLN A 140 -4.79 20.38 1.44
CA GLN A 140 -4.85 21.27 2.60
C GLN A 140 -3.60 21.15 3.48
N TRP A 141 -3.17 19.91 3.73
CA TRP A 141 -1.95 19.66 4.49
C TRP A 141 -0.71 20.18 3.77
N ASN A 142 -0.59 19.87 2.48
CA ASN A 142 0.57 20.26 1.68
C ASN A 142 0.69 21.79 1.56
N ALA A 143 -0.43 22.49 1.38
CA ALA A 143 -0.46 23.96 1.34
C ALA A 143 0.02 24.59 2.66
N LYS A 144 -0.24 23.94 3.80
CA LYS A 144 0.11 24.47 5.13
C LYS A 144 1.53 24.10 5.57
N HIS A 145 2.02 22.91 5.19
CA HIS A 145 3.27 22.35 5.71
C HIS A 145 4.39 22.29 4.68
N GLY A 146 4.15 22.72 3.45
CA GLY A 146 5.13 22.82 2.38
C GLY A 146 5.54 21.45 1.82
N LYS A 147 4.99 21.09 0.68
CA LYS A 147 5.53 20.04 -0.20
C LYS A 147 5.83 20.65 -1.54
#